data_9f299bc5e961e5ec72f58845fcdc67a3
#
_entry.id   9f299bc5e961e5ec72f58845fcdc67a3
#
_cell.length_a   1.000
_cell.length_b   1.000
_cell.length_c   1.000
_cell.angle_alpha   90.00
_cell.angle_beta   90.00
_cell.angle_gamma   90.00
#
_symmetry.space_group_name_H-M   'P 1'
#
loop_
_entity.id
_entity.type
_entity.pdbx_description
1 polymer ?
#
loop_
_entity_poly.entity_id
_entity_poly.type
_entity_poly.pdbx_seq_one_letter_code
_entity_poly.pdbx_strand_id
1 'polypeptide(L)'
;PQPAARRGTRFHAWVEARFEALTLPLLEPDDLPGGDAEIADEQDLQALKDAFERTEYARRTPYRVEAPFQLTIAGRVVRGRIDAVYRHDDGDRVTYEIVDWKTGRGRTADPLQLAVYRLAWAEQQGVPPESVSAAFLYVRTGEVVRPDPLPGRAALERLLGADPSGEIPHSEEAGAGR
;
A
#
# COMPACT_ATOMS: atom_id res chain seq x y z
N PRO A 1 0.44 -11.84 -16.84
CA PRO A 1 -0.12 -10.90 -15.88
C PRO A 1 -1.42 -11.47 -15.36
N GLN A 2 -1.48 -11.69 -14.05
CA GLN A 2 -2.60 -12.39 -13.45
C GLN A 2 -3.84 -11.47 -13.40
N PRO A 3 -5.06 -12.00 -13.64
CA PRO A 3 -6.30 -11.19 -13.65
C PRO A 3 -6.53 -10.40 -12.36
N ALA A 4 -6.07 -10.91 -11.22
CA ALA A 4 -6.19 -10.26 -9.92
C ALA A 4 -5.35 -8.97 -9.82
N ALA A 5 -4.13 -8.94 -10.38
CA ALA A 5 -3.28 -7.76 -10.38
C ALA A 5 -3.88 -6.63 -11.24
N ARG A 6 -4.50 -6.97 -12.38
CA ARG A 6 -5.19 -5.98 -13.23
C ARG A 6 -6.41 -5.37 -12.54
N ARG A 7 -7.18 -6.16 -11.80
CA ARG A 7 -8.35 -5.67 -11.03
C ARG A 7 -7.93 -4.70 -9.93
N GLY A 8 -6.88 -5.05 -9.20
CA GLY A 8 -6.31 -4.17 -8.19
C GLY A 8 -5.91 -2.81 -8.78
N THR A 9 -5.18 -2.80 -9.89
CA THR A 9 -4.76 -1.58 -10.57
C THR A 9 -5.94 -0.72 -11.05
N ARG A 10 -6.97 -1.33 -11.62
CA ARG A 10 -8.18 -0.60 -12.06
C ARG A 10 -8.96 0.00 -10.90
N PHE A 11 -9.07 -0.71 -9.79
CA PHE A 11 -9.72 -0.19 -8.58
C PHE A 11 -8.95 1.00 -8.00
N HIS A 12 -7.63 0.90 -7.90
CA HIS A 12 -6.78 2.00 -7.41
C HIS A 12 -6.89 3.24 -8.31
N ALA A 13 -6.87 3.05 -9.63
CA ALA A 13 -7.08 4.14 -10.59
C ALA A 13 -8.46 4.80 -10.44
N TRP A 14 -9.49 4.00 -10.17
CA TRP A 14 -10.83 4.53 -9.93
C TRP A 14 -10.89 5.35 -8.63
N VAL A 15 -10.27 4.87 -7.53
CA VAL A 15 -10.22 5.62 -6.26
C VAL A 15 -9.46 6.93 -6.44
N GLU A 16 -8.31 6.89 -7.12
CA GLU A 16 -7.51 8.07 -7.44
C GLU A 16 -8.36 9.09 -8.20
N ALA A 17 -8.98 8.69 -9.31
CA ALA A 17 -9.84 9.55 -10.11
C ALA A 17 -11.04 10.11 -9.33
N ARG A 18 -11.63 9.30 -8.45
CA ARG A 18 -12.74 9.72 -7.60
C ARG A 18 -12.34 10.87 -6.67
N PHE A 19 -11.17 10.81 -6.08
CA PHE A 19 -10.70 11.86 -5.18
C PHE A 19 -10.09 13.06 -5.92
N GLU A 20 -9.49 12.86 -7.09
CA GLU A 20 -9.05 13.94 -7.97
C GLU A 20 -10.22 14.72 -8.56
N ALA A 21 -11.31 14.06 -8.91
CA ALA A 21 -12.52 14.69 -9.42
C ALA A 21 -13.19 15.65 -8.42
N LEU A 22 -12.88 15.53 -7.13
CA LEU A 22 -13.31 16.50 -6.10
C LEU A 22 -12.53 17.83 -6.20
N THR A 23 -11.43 17.85 -6.96
CA THR A 23 -10.56 19.02 -7.13
C THR A 23 -10.58 19.63 -8.53
N LEU A 24 -11.18 18.96 -9.52
CA LEU A 24 -11.23 19.41 -10.92
C LEU A 24 -12.63 19.18 -11.54
N PRO A 25 -13.10 20.05 -12.46
CA PRO A 25 -14.38 19.85 -13.12
C PRO A 25 -14.35 18.65 -14.08
N LEU A 26 -15.40 17.86 -14.01
CA LEU A 26 -15.67 16.60 -14.72
C LEU A 26 -15.29 16.61 -16.21
N LEU A 27 -14.51 15.59 -16.58
CA LEU A 27 -14.52 15.01 -17.91
C LEU A 27 -15.09 13.59 -17.81
N GLU A 28 -16.19 13.34 -18.49
CA GLU A 28 -16.85 12.04 -18.58
C GLU A 28 -15.92 11.03 -19.28
N PRO A 29 -15.73 9.81 -18.75
CA PRO A 29 -15.00 8.79 -19.50
C PRO A 29 -15.95 8.10 -20.46
N ASP A 30 -15.75 8.34 -21.75
CA ASP A 30 -16.43 7.64 -22.83
C ASP A 30 -15.73 6.30 -23.14
N ASP A 31 -16.55 5.27 -23.18
CA ASP A 31 -16.48 3.98 -23.85
C ASP A 31 -15.15 3.43 -24.37
N LEU A 32 -14.72 2.32 -23.75
CA LEU A 32 -13.81 1.35 -24.39
C LEU A 32 -14.56 0.02 -24.60
N PRO A 33 -14.58 -0.53 -25.82
CA PRO A 33 -15.30 -1.76 -26.12
C PRO A 33 -14.56 -3.02 -25.65
N GLY A 34 -15.30 -3.97 -25.08
CA GLY A 34 -14.74 -5.23 -24.63
C GLY A 34 -15.74 -6.39 -24.59
N GLY A 35 -15.25 -7.60 -24.81
CA GLY A 35 -16.04 -8.82 -24.91
C GLY A 35 -16.41 -9.48 -23.58
N ASP A 36 -17.09 -10.62 -23.65
CA ASP A 36 -17.71 -11.33 -22.51
C ASP A 36 -16.79 -11.59 -21.29
N ALA A 37 -15.48 -11.68 -21.50
CA ALA A 37 -14.50 -11.81 -20.41
C ALA A 37 -14.30 -10.51 -19.60
N GLU A 38 -14.60 -9.35 -20.20
CA GLU A 38 -14.57 -8.06 -19.55
C GLU A 38 -15.80 -7.80 -18.68
N ILE A 39 -16.95 -8.39 -19.01
CA ILE A 39 -18.18 -8.23 -18.24
C ILE A 39 -18.04 -8.79 -16.82
N ALA A 40 -17.40 -9.95 -16.66
CA ALA A 40 -17.12 -10.51 -15.32
C ALA A 40 -16.13 -9.66 -14.53
N ASP A 41 -15.11 -9.08 -15.19
CA ASP A 41 -14.16 -8.15 -14.58
C ASP A 41 -14.84 -6.82 -14.23
N GLU A 42 -15.75 -6.33 -15.04
CA GLU A 42 -16.56 -5.13 -14.77
C GLU A 42 -17.48 -5.33 -13.58
N GLN A 43 -18.16 -6.46 -13.49
CA GLN A 43 -19.05 -6.77 -12.34
C GLN A 43 -18.28 -6.84 -11.04
N ASP A 44 -17.12 -7.48 -11.05
CA ASP A 44 -16.27 -7.58 -9.86
C ASP A 44 -15.69 -6.21 -9.47
N LEU A 45 -15.28 -5.42 -10.45
CA LEU A 45 -14.83 -4.04 -10.22
C LEU A 45 -15.97 -3.18 -9.65
N GLN A 46 -17.19 -3.31 -10.18
CA GLN A 46 -18.35 -2.58 -9.66
C GLN A 46 -18.65 -3.00 -8.21
N ALA A 47 -18.56 -4.30 -7.91
CA ALA A 47 -18.75 -4.80 -6.54
C ALA A 47 -17.69 -4.22 -5.57
N LEU A 48 -16.44 -4.06 -6.02
CA LEU A 48 -15.38 -3.40 -5.23
C LEU A 48 -15.67 -1.92 -5.01
N LYS A 49 -16.13 -1.21 -6.04
CA LYS A 49 -16.54 0.21 -5.95
C LYS A 49 -17.67 0.38 -4.94
N ASP A 50 -18.71 -0.43 -5.05
CA ASP A 50 -19.86 -0.40 -4.15
C ASP A 50 -19.46 -0.74 -2.69
N ALA A 51 -18.54 -1.69 -2.52
CA ALA A 51 -18.02 -2.03 -1.22
C ALA A 51 -17.22 -0.87 -0.61
N PHE A 52 -16.35 -0.22 -1.38
CA PHE A 52 -15.59 0.95 -0.95
C PHE A 52 -16.51 2.10 -0.52
N GLU A 53 -17.58 2.38 -1.30
CA GLU A 53 -18.54 3.46 -0.98
C GLU A 53 -19.26 3.27 0.36
N ARG A 54 -19.31 2.05 0.87
CA ARG A 54 -19.87 1.74 2.19
C ARG A 54 -18.90 1.95 3.34
N THR A 55 -17.61 2.12 3.06
CA THR A 55 -16.58 2.33 4.09
C THR A 55 -16.56 3.77 4.59
N GLU A 56 -15.98 3.97 5.78
CA GLU A 56 -15.72 5.33 6.29
C GLU A 56 -14.78 6.13 5.39
N TYR A 57 -13.87 5.47 4.72
CA TYR A 57 -12.87 6.11 3.86
C TYR A 57 -13.47 6.76 2.61
N ALA A 58 -14.60 6.26 2.13
CA ALA A 58 -15.33 6.89 1.03
C ALA A 58 -15.90 8.28 1.39
N ARG A 59 -16.12 8.53 2.68
CA ARG A 59 -16.68 9.78 3.20
C ARG A 59 -15.61 10.77 3.68
N ARG A 60 -14.38 10.32 3.78
CA ARG A 60 -13.23 11.15 4.19
C ARG A 60 -12.47 11.58 2.95
N THR A 61 -11.98 12.82 2.95
CA THR A 61 -11.10 13.31 1.88
C THR A 61 -9.65 13.00 2.24
N PRO A 62 -8.93 12.21 1.45
CA PRO A 62 -7.52 11.96 1.70
C PRO A 62 -6.69 13.23 1.46
N TYR A 63 -5.63 13.35 2.23
CA TYR A 63 -4.62 14.40 2.03
C TYR A 63 -3.79 14.15 0.77
N ARG A 64 -3.49 12.86 0.49
CA ARG A 64 -2.85 12.41 -0.76
C ARG A 64 -3.40 11.05 -1.16
N VAL A 65 -3.49 10.81 -2.46
CA VAL A 65 -3.72 9.50 -3.07
C VAL A 65 -2.57 9.17 -4.01
N GLU A 66 -2.26 7.88 -4.15
CA GLU A 66 -1.13 7.39 -4.95
C GLU A 66 0.16 8.18 -4.67
N ALA A 67 0.42 8.43 -3.38
CA ALA A 67 1.53 9.26 -2.94
C ALA A 67 2.87 8.58 -3.20
N PRO A 68 3.73 9.14 -4.06
CA PRO A 68 5.04 8.57 -4.31
C PRO A 68 5.91 8.68 -3.06
N PHE A 69 6.69 7.65 -2.78
CA PHE A 69 7.68 7.66 -1.71
C PHE A 69 9.02 7.10 -2.19
N GLN A 70 10.05 7.51 -1.50
CA GLN A 70 11.38 6.94 -1.60
C GLN A 70 11.95 6.82 -0.19
N LEU A 71 12.45 5.63 0.13
CA LEU A 71 13.09 5.34 1.41
C LEU A 71 14.45 4.71 1.15
N THR A 72 15.50 5.26 1.75
CA THR A 72 16.80 4.61 1.79
C THR A 72 16.93 3.87 3.11
N ILE A 73 17.07 2.55 3.05
CA ILE A 73 17.14 1.69 4.21
C ILE A 73 18.08 0.51 3.94
N ALA A 74 18.94 0.18 4.91
CA ALA A 74 19.93 -0.89 4.79
C ALA A 74 20.77 -0.80 3.49
N GLY A 75 21.16 0.42 3.08
CA GLY A 75 21.92 0.67 1.86
C GLY A 75 21.17 0.47 0.55
N ARG A 76 19.86 0.26 0.63
CA ARG A 76 18.97 0.07 -0.54
C ARG A 76 17.98 1.22 -0.66
N VAL A 77 17.62 1.56 -1.90
CA VAL A 77 16.57 2.54 -2.18
C VAL A 77 15.29 1.79 -2.50
N VAL A 78 14.26 2.00 -1.67
CA VAL A 78 12.91 1.47 -1.88
C VAL A 78 12.04 2.60 -2.40
N ARG A 79 11.35 2.35 -3.50
CA ARG A 79 10.41 3.30 -4.12
C ARG A 79 9.07 2.64 -4.32
N GLY A 80 8.01 3.41 -4.24
CA GLY A 80 6.66 2.95 -4.48
C GLY A 80 5.66 4.07 -4.34
N ARG A 81 4.39 3.68 -4.20
CA ARG A 81 3.27 4.58 -3.98
C ARG A 81 2.45 4.09 -2.80
N ILE A 82 2.02 5.03 -1.98
CA ILE A 82 1.09 4.81 -0.88
C ILE A 82 -0.31 5.10 -1.43
N ASP A 83 -1.23 4.18 -1.30
CA ASP A 83 -2.57 4.29 -1.89
C ASP A 83 -3.32 5.53 -1.41
N ALA A 84 -3.38 5.75 -0.10
CA ALA A 84 -3.98 6.95 0.47
C ALA A 84 -3.32 7.34 1.78
N VAL A 85 -3.26 8.65 2.01
CA VAL A 85 -2.83 9.26 3.27
C VAL A 85 -3.89 10.24 3.71
N TYR A 86 -4.37 10.08 4.93
CA TYR A 86 -5.28 11.00 5.60
C TYR A 86 -4.52 11.83 6.60
N ARG A 87 -4.82 13.12 6.67
CA ARG A 87 -4.19 14.05 7.61
C ARG A 87 -5.24 14.49 8.64
N HIS A 88 -4.86 14.44 9.89
CA HIS A 88 -5.60 15.02 10.98
C HIS A 88 -4.79 16.12 11.63
N ASP A 89 -5.41 17.29 11.81
CA ASP A 89 -4.80 18.47 12.39
C ASP A 89 -5.75 19.01 13.45
N ASP A 90 -5.36 18.92 14.71
CA ASP A 90 -6.13 19.45 15.85
C ASP A 90 -5.61 20.83 16.34
N GLY A 91 -4.72 21.43 15.57
CA GLY A 91 -4.09 22.73 15.87
C GLY A 91 -2.77 22.60 16.63
N ASP A 92 -2.68 21.68 17.58
CA ASP A 92 -1.49 21.45 18.38
C ASP A 92 -0.61 20.33 17.80
N ARG A 93 -1.24 19.38 17.11
CA ARG A 93 -0.57 18.20 16.59
C ARG A 93 -1.13 17.79 15.23
N VAL A 94 -0.21 17.52 14.29
CA VAL A 94 -0.52 16.92 13.02
C VAL A 94 -0.20 15.42 13.07
N THR A 95 -1.18 14.60 12.71
CA THR A 95 -1.03 13.16 12.56
C THR A 95 -1.48 12.71 11.19
N TYR A 96 -1.00 11.54 10.78
CA TYR A 96 -1.33 10.93 9.49
C TYR A 96 -1.81 9.51 9.68
N GLU A 97 -2.72 9.07 8.82
CA GLU A 97 -3.11 7.68 8.67
C GLU A 97 -2.85 7.25 7.24
N ILE A 98 -2.01 6.24 7.07
CA ILE A 98 -1.77 5.58 5.79
C ILE A 98 -2.78 4.45 5.66
N VAL A 99 -3.41 4.34 4.48
CA VAL A 99 -4.33 3.23 4.19
C VAL A 99 -3.94 2.59 2.87
N ASP A 100 -3.75 1.29 2.92
CA ASP A 100 -3.46 0.44 1.77
C ASP A 100 -4.72 -0.36 1.41
N TRP A 101 -5.16 -0.21 0.16
CA TRP A 101 -6.38 -0.86 -0.35
C TRP A 101 -6.08 -2.28 -0.81
N LYS A 102 -6.65 -3.27 -0.13
CA LYS A 102 -6.55 -4.68 -0.53
C LYS A 102 -7.83 -5.13 -1.24
N THR A 103 -7.70 -5.48 -2.51
CA THR A 103 -8.80 -5.89 -3.39
C THR A 103 -8.93 -7.41 -3.53
N GLY A 104 -7.94 -8.16 -3.06
CA GLY A 104 -7.95 -9.61 -3.05
C GLY A 104 -8.93 -10.20 -2.04
N ARG A 105 -9.19 -11.51 -2.16
CA ARG A 105 -10.08 -12.24 -1.26
C ARG A 105 -9.37 -12.77 0.00
N GLY A 106 -8.04 -12.86 -0.03
CA GLY A 106 -7.23 -13.32 1.09
C GLY A 106 -6.85 -12.18 2.04
N ARG A 107 -6.42 -12.56 3.25
CA ARG A 107 -5.93 -11.66 4.30
C ARG A 107 -4.46 -11.89 4.59
N THR A 108 -3.66 -12.04 3.53
CA THR A 108 -2.24 -12.37 3.62
C THR A 108 -1.32 -11.15 3.45
N ALA A 109 -1.85 -9.96 3.66
CA ALA A 109 -1.07 -8.73 3.57
C ALA A 109 0.02 -8.70 4.65
N ASP A 110 1.25 -8.42 4.25
CA ASP A 110 2.39 -8.37 5.15
C ASP A 110 2.46 -7.00 5.85
N PRO A 111 2.37 -6.94 7.19
CA PRO A 111 2.52 -5.71 7.95
C PRO A 111 3.82 -4.95 7.68
N LEU A 112 4.86 -5.63 7.19
CA LEU A 112 6.12 -5.02 6.80
C LEU A 112 5.95 -3.94 5.73
N GLN A 113 5.01 -4.12 4.81
CA GLN A 113 4.66 -3.13 3.80
C GLN A 113 4.21 -1.81 4.46
N LEU A 114 3.33 -1.89 5.44
CA LEU A 114 2.85 -0.72 6.18
C LEU A 114 3.95 -0.06 7.01
N ALA A 115 4.86 -0.85 7.57
CA ALA A 115 6.00 -0.34 8.32
C ALA A 115 6.94 0.48 7.42
N VAL A 116 7.20 0.02 6.20
CA VAL A 116 7.98 0.75 5.19
C VAL A 116 7.28 2.05 4.79
N TYR A 117 5.98 2.02 4.50
CA TYR A 117 5.21 3.21 4.15
C TYR A 117 5.18 4.25 5.27
N ARG A 118 4.96 3.79 6.51
CA ARG A 118 4.95 4.64 7.70
C ARG A 118 6.27 5.36 7.87
N LEU A 119 7.38 4.65 7.80
CA LEU A 119 8.71 5.22 7.96
C LEU A 119 9.03 6.21 6.84
N ALA A 120 8.77 5.83 5.58
CA ALA A 120 8.99 6.69 4.43
C ALA A 120 8.19 7.99 4.51
N TRP A 121 6.93 7.90 4.87
CA TRP A 121 6.06 9.07 5.02
C TRP A 121 6.51 9.97 6.18
N ALA A 122 6.81 9.39 7.32
CA ALA A 122 7.29 10.13 8.48
C ALA A 122 8.57 10.93 8.17
N GLU A 123 9.54 10.32 7.51
CA GLU A 123 10.78 10.98 7.10
C GLU A 123 10.51 12.08 6.07
N GLN A 124 9.66 11.81 5.08
CA GLN A 124 9.31 12.76 4.03
C GLN A 124 8.60 13.99 4.60
N GLN A 125 7.78 13.82 5.64
CA GLN A 125 7.08 14.92 6.29
C GLN A 125 7.86 15.56 7.45
N GLY A 126 8.97 14.97 7.85
CA GLY A 126 9.77 15.45 8.99
C GLY A 126 9.03 15.31 10.33
N VAL A 127 8.21 14.29 10.48
CA VAL A 127 7.48 13.97 11.71
C VAL A 127 7.98 12.66 12.32
N PRO A 128 7.83 12.45 13.64
CA PRO A 128 8.18 11.17 14.24
C PRO A 128 7.24 10.05 13.74
N PRO A 129 7.72 8.80 13.59
CA PRO A 129 6.90 7.69 13.13
C PRO A 129 5.63 7.45 13.98
N GLU A 130 5.65 7.81 15.26
CA GLU A 130 4.50 7.72 16.18
C GLU A 130 3.35 8.65 15.79
N SER A 131 3.62 9.66 14.98
CA SER A 131 2.59 10.55 14.41
C SER A 131 1.94 9.98 13.14
N VAL A 132 2.37 8.81 12.69
CA VAL A 132 1.87 8.14 11.49
C VAL A 132 1.34 6.77 11.88
N SER A 133 0.05 6.55 11.71
CA SER A 133 -0.59 5.24 11.80
C SER A 133 -0.75 4.62 10.40
N ALA A 134 -0.95 3.31 10.33
CA ALA A 134 -1.13 2.63 9.07
C ALA A 134 -2.13 1.48 9.20
N ALA A 135 -2.90 1.26 8.14
CA ALA A 135 -3.94 0.25 8.10
C ALA A 135 -4.05 -0.39 6.71
N PHE A 136 -4.49 -1.65 6.71
CA PHE A 136 -5.06 -2.29 5.52
C PHE A 136 -6.58 -2.11 5.53
N LEU A 137 -7.15 -1.68 4.43
CA LEU A 137 -8.57 -1.81 4.18
C LEU A 137 -8.81 -2.97 3.22
N TYR A 138 -9.44 -4.03 3.72
CA TYR A 138 -9.93 -5.12 2.88
C TYR A 138 -11.26 -4.70 2.27
N VAL A 139 -11.22 -4.19 1.04
CA VAL A 139 -12.33 -3.48 0.41
C VAL A 139 -13.59 -4.34 0.31
N ARG A 140 -13.46 -5.62 -0.03
CA ARG A 140 -14.62 -6.53 -0.21
C ARG A 140 -15.45 -6.69 1.03
N THR A 141 -14.84 -6.67 2.19
CA THR A 141 -15.50 -6.87 3.48
C THR A 141 -15.70 -5.58 4.26
N GLY A 142 -14.97 -4.52 3.89
CA GLY A 142 -14.93 -3.28 4.65
C GLY A 142 -14.10 -3.35 5.93
N GLU A 143 -13.38 -4.47 6.14
CA GLU A 143 -12.58 -4.66 7.34
C GLU A 143 -11.30 -3.82 7.30
N VAL A 144 -11.04 -3.12 8.39
CA VAL A 144 -9.82 -2.35 8.60
C VAL A 144 -8.94 -3.07 9.62
N VAL A 145 -7.72 -3.38 9.22
CA VAL A 145 -6.73 -4.02 10.09
C VAL A 145 -5.58 -3.06 10.32
N ARG A 146 -5.33 -2.75 11.59
CA ARG A 146 -4.25 -1.88 12.06
C ARG A 146 -3.22 -2.71 12.82
N PRO A 147 -2.17 -3.23 12.14
CA PRO A 147 -1.12 -3.96 12.83
C PRO A 147 -0.42 -3.06 13.85
N ASP A 148 -0.28 -3.55 15.09
CA ASP A 148 0.40 -2.84 16.16
C ASP A 148 1.12 -3.86 17.08
N PRO A 149 2.41 -3.66 17.37
CA PRO A 149 3.27 -2.57 16.89
C PRO A 149 3.77 -2.78 15.46
N LEU A 150 4.03 -1.69 14.75
CA LEU A 150 4.77 -1.71 13.49
C LEU A 150 6.27 -1.53 13.76
N PRO A 151 7.15 -2.29 13.07
CA PRO A 151 8.60 -2.12 13.20
C PRO A 151 9.04 -0.69 12.83
N GLY A 152 9.93 -0.13 13.65
CA GLY A 152 10.61 1.12 13.34
C GLY A 152 11.83 0.92 12.46
N ARG A 153 12.61 1.99 12.23
CA ARG A 153 13.78 1.97 11.34
C ARG A 153 14.80 0.86 11.70
N ALA A 154 15.22 0.77 12.95
CA ALA A 154 16.23 -0.21 13.36
C ALA A 154 15.78 -1.66 13.13
N ALA A 155 14.50 -1.97 13.40
CA ALA A 155 13.94 -3.29 13.15
C ALA A 155 13.84 -3.58 11.65
N LEU A 156 13.41 -2.60 10.85
CA LEU A 156 13.36 -2.72 9.39
C LEU A 156 14.75 -2.92 8.77
N GLU A 157 15.74 -2.21 9.25
CA GLU A 157 17.13 -2.38 8.79
C GLU A 157 17.65 -3.79 9.05
N ARG A 158 17.35 -4.36 10.21
CA ARG A 158 17.70 -5.77 10.51
C ARG A 158 16.96 -6.75 9.59
N LEU A 159 15.67 -6.54 9.34
CA LEU A 159 14.86 -7.43 8.51
C LEU A 159 15.24 -7.36 7.02
N LEU A 160 15.56 -6.16 6.52
CA LEU A 160 15.90 -5.93 5.12
C LEU A 160 17.40 -6.07 4.84
N GLY A 161 18.24 -5.95 5.86
CA GLY A 161 19.69 -6.13 5.79
C GLY A 161 20.14 -7.57 5.96
N ALA A 162 19.28 -8.47 6.47
CA ALA A 162 19.51 -9.90 6.46
C ALA A 162 19.39 -10.40 5.01
N ASP A 163 20.54 -10.63 4.38
CA ASP A 163 20.63 -11.04 2.99
C ASP A 163 19.91 -12.39 2.80
N PRO A 164 18.92 -12.52 1.91
CA PRO A 164 18.34 -13.80 1.58
C PRO A 164 19.26 -14.68 0.71
N SER A 165 20.36 -14.15 0.21
CA SER A 165 21.41 -14.94 -0.38
C SER A 165 22.23 -15.61 0.74
N GLY A 166 21.68 -16.66 1.35
CA GLY A 166 22.43 -17.64 2.08
C GLY A 166 23.44 -18.28 1.14
N GLU A 167 24.62 -17.69 1.07
CA GLU A 167 25.79 -18.38 0.55
C GLU A 167 25.99 -19.60 1.45
N ILE A 168 25.65 -20.78 0.88
CA ILE A 168 26.01 -22.05 1.49
C ILE A 168 27.55 -22.04 1.53
N PRO A 169 28.20 -22.10 2.68
CA PRO A 169 29.63 -22.22 2.71
C PRO A 169 29.96 -23.55 2.04
N HIS A 170 30.58 -23.48 0.87
CA HIS A 170 31.21 -24.64 0.29
C HIS A 170 32.24 -25.16 1.29
N SER A 171 31.92 -26.30 1.87
CA SER A 171 32.88 -27.08 2.65
C SER A 171 34.02 -27.41 1.71
N GLU A 172 35.13 -26.70 1.83
CA GLU A 172 36.40 -27.16 1.28
C GLU A 172 36.72 -28.47 1.99
N GLU A 173 36.55 -29.55 1.27
CA GLU A 173 37.18 -30.82 1.62
C GLU A 173 38.68 -30.61 1.68
N ALA A 174 39.21 -30.51 2.89
CA ALA A 174 40.61 -30.69 3.11
C ALA A 174 40.97 -32.12 2.76
N GLY A 175 41.46 -32.27 1.53
CA GLY A 175 42.04 -33.52 1.08
C GLY A 175 43.16 -33.97 1.96
N ALA A 176 42.96 -35.10 2.58
CA ALA A 176 44.00 -35.84 3.25
C ALA A 176 45.04 -36.31 2.19
N GLY A 177 46.26 -35.91 2.39
CA GLY A 177 47.38 -36.32 1.62
C GLY A 177 48.59 -36.60 2.47
N ARG A 178 48.72 -37.85 2.91
CA ARG A 178 49.94 -38.55 3.37
C ARG A 178 50.71 -37.99 4.56
#